data_a23d995403112f5078b1a5d3e776dc5b
#
_entry.id   a23d995403112f5078b1a5d3e776dc5b
#
_cell.length_a   1.000
_cell.length_b   1.000
_cell.length_c   1.000
_cell.angle_alpha   90.00
_cell.angle_beta   90.00
_cell.angle_gamma   90.00
#
_symmetry.space_group_name_H-M   'P 1'
#
loop_
_entity.id
_entity.type
_entity.pdbx_description
1 polymer ?
#
loop_
_entity_poly.entity_id
_entity_poly.type
_entity_poly.pdbx_seq_one_letter_code
_entity_poly.pdbx_strand_id
1 'polypeptide(L)'
;GSIRRVTADTFPILSGLSIKRIVINPGAMRTPHWHANCNELTYCISGMSFVSVLDSYSRFSSFTVGAGEMFHIDSGSLHHIENIGEEPAEFVLAFRSERPEDFGLAASFGAMTDAVLGNTYDLPASDFTAMRRDTTDRKLARRSGDAVVPDTAFFDDPHKFAVEAQSPAIGVAVGSARLARAQYWPALKDLS
;
A
#
# COMPACT_ATOMS: atom_id res chain seq x y z
N GLY A 1 6.48 -14.38 2.01
CA GLY A 1 6.57 -13.04 2.57
C GLY A 1 6.28 -13.00 4.05
N SER A 2 6.45 -11.84 4.66
CA SER A 2 6.18 -11.64 6.09
C SER A 2 5.71 -10.21 6.36
N ILE A 3 4.92 -10.06 7.44
CA ILE A 3 4.53 -8.74 7.98
C ILE A 3 4.91 -8.73 9.45
N ARG A 4 5.68 -7.74 9.86
CA ARG A 4 5.97 -7.43 11.26
C ARG A 4 5.44 -6.04 11.58
N ARG A 5 4.93 -5.85 12.80
CA ARG A 5 4.40 -4.56 13.23
C ARG A 5 4.94 -4.19 14.61
N VAL A 6 5.11 -2.89 14.81
CA VAL A 6 5.39 -2.28 16.11
C VAL A 6 4.34 -1.21 16.33
N THR A 7 3.65 -1.29 17.44
CA THR A 7 2.56 -0.39 17.83
C THR A 7 2.82 0.15 19.24
N ALA A 8 2.05 1.10 19.70
CA ALA A 8 2.13 1.60 21.06
C ALA A 8 1.95 0.49 22.13
N ASP A 9 1.21 -0.58 21.81
CA ASP A 9 1.04 -1.73 22.71
C ASP A 9 2.35 -2.49 22.97
N THR A 10 3.27 -2.52 22.00
CA THR A 10 4.56 -3.20 22.08
C THR A 10 5.73 -2.25 22.28
N PHE A 11 5.56 -0.99 21.94
CA PHE A 11 6.56 0.06 22.09
C PHE A 11 5.87 1.40 22.41
N PRO A 12 5.61 1.71 23.70
CA PRO A 12 4.73 2.79 24.12
C PRO A 12 5.13 4.21 23.66
N ILE A 13 6.39 4.42 23.25
CA ILE A 13 6.85 5.71 22.72
C ILE A 13 6.20 6.07 21.38
N LEU A 14 5.60 5.08 20.66
CA LEU A 14 4.89 5.30 19.41
C LEU A 14 3.47 5.85 19.65
N SER A 15 3.36 6.94 20.43
CA SER A 15 2.08 7.62 20.60
C SER A 15 1.66 8.27 19.28
N GLY A 16 0.44 7.97 18.80
CA GLY A 16 -0.10 8.46 17.53
C GLY A 16 0.55 7.87 16.26
N LEU A 17 1.44 6.88 16.43
CA LEU A 17 2.22 6.30 15.33
C LEU A 17 2.28 4.78 15.44
N SER A 18 2.38 4.11 14.32
CA SER A 18 2.78 2.71 14.26
C SER A 18 3.61 2.42 13.01
N ILE A 19 4.37 1.33 13.05
CA ILE A 19 5.28 0.95 11.98
C ILE A 19 5.01 -0.50 11.59
N LYS A 20 5.00 -0.78 10.29
CA LYS A 20 5.05 -2.13 9.75
C LYS A 20 6.32 -2.32 8.91
N ARG A 21 6.88 -3.52 8.92
CA ARG A 21 7.86 -3.98 7.94
C ARG A 21 7.22 -5.11 7.15
N ILE A 22 7.20 -5.00 5.84
CA ILE A 22 6.60 -5.99 4.93
C ILE A 22 7.69 -6.51 4.01
N VAL A 23 7.73 -7.83 3.83
CA VAL A 23 8.54 -8.50 2.81
C VAL A 23 7.58 -9.26 1.90
N ILE A 24 7.60 -8.96 0.62
CA ILE A 24 6.77 -9.60 -0.42
C ILE A 24 7.70 -10.43 -1.31
N ASN A 25 7.54 -11.74 -1.28
CA ASN A 25 8.34 -12.64 -2.12
C ASN A 25 8.03 -12.43 -3.62
N PRO A 26 8.92 -12.84 -4.54
CA PRO A 26 8.64 -12.87 -5.96
C PRO A 26 7.32 -13.58 -6.27
N GLY A 27 6.54 -13.04 -7.19
CA GLY A 27 5.23 -13.59 -7.56
C GLY A 27 4.16 -13.53 -6.48
N ALA A 28 4.38 -12.75 -5.42
CA ALA A 28 3.41 -12.50 -4.36
C ALA A 28 2.95 -11.03 -4.34
N MET A 29 1.93 -10.76 -3.54
CA MET A 29 1.36 -9.43 -3.36
C MET A 29 0.92 -9.20 -1.91
N ARG A 30 0.93 -7.96 -1.48
CA ARG A 30 0.07 -7.43 -0.43
C ARG A 30 -1.32 -7.26 -1.04
N THR A 31 -2.26 -8.01 -0.55
CA THR A 31 -3.62 -8.09 -1.12
C THR A 31 -4.33 -6.74 -1.10
N PRO A 32 -5.30 -6.49 -2.00
CA PRO A 32 -6.09 -5.27 -2.02
C PRO A 32 -6.77 -5.01 -0.68
N HIS A 33 -6.56 -3.80 -0.14
CA HIS A 33 -7.06 -3.38 1.17
C HIS A 33 -7.07 -1.85 1.28
N TRP A 34 -7.70 -1.33 2.35
CA TRP A 34 -7.63 0.07 2.72
C TRP A 34 -7.51 0.23 4.24
N HIS A 35 -7.06 1.39 4.68
CA HIS A 35 -6.97 1.78 6.08
C HIS A 35 -8.07 2.79 6.38
N ALA A 36 -9.01 2.48 7.29
CA ALA A 36 -10.14 3.36 7.56
C ALA A 36 -9.76 4.57 8.43
N ASN A 37 -8.74 4.44 9.26
CA ASN A 37 -8.45 5.38 10.35
C ASN A 37 -7.06 6.02 10.28
N CYS A 38 -6.33 5.86 9.19
CA CYS A 38 -4.99 6.43 9.07
C CYS A 38 -4.50 6.52 7.63
N ASN A 39 -3.59 7.46 7.40
CA ASN A 39 -2.75 7.51 6.21
C ASN A 39 -1.57 6.56 6.37
N GLU A 40 -1.06 6.07 5.25
CA GLU A 40 0.14 5.24 5.15
C GLU A 40 1.23 5.99 4.39
N LEU A 41 2.45 5.98 4.91
CA LEU A 41 3.65 6.39 4.19
C LEU A 41 4.56 5.17 4.10
N THR A 42 4.86 4.74 2.88
CA THR A 42 5.64 3.54 2.61
C THR A 42 6.95 3.88 1.91
N TYR A 43 8.05 3.36 2.46
CA TYR A 43 9.39 3.43 1.90
C TYR A 43 9.83 2.05 1.41
N CYS A 44 10.30 1.97 0.17
CA CYS A 44 10.85 0.77 -0.43
C CYS A 44 12.35 0.65 -0.09
N ILE A 45 12.71 -0.38 0.66
CA ILE A 45 14.10 -0.66 1.01
C ILE A 45 14.80 -1.41 -0.14
N SER A 46 14.11 -2.40 -0.72
CA SER A 46 14.67 -3.25 -1.77
C SER A 46 13.57 -3.84 -2.67
N GLY A 47 13.97 -4.28 -3.85
CA GLY A 47 13.08 -4.89 -4.83
C GLY A 47 12.38 -3.88 -5.73
N MET A 48 11.47 -4.40 -6.57
CA MET A 48 10.64 -3.63 -7.49
C MET A 48 9.20 -4.09 -7.37
N SER A 49 8.30 -3.17 -7.16
CA SER A 49 6.88 -3.49 -7.03
C SER A 49 6.00 -2.58 -7.87
N PHE A 50 4.83 -3.08 -8.20
CA PHE A 50 3.73 -2.35 -8.81
C PHE A 50 2.69 -2.04 -7.75
N VAL A 51 2.22 -0.80 -7.72
CA VAL A 51 1.22 -0.30 -6.77
C VAL A 51 0.04 0.26 -7.56
N SER A 52 -1.17 -0.09 -7.16
CA SER A 52 -2.40 0.56 -7.64
C SER A 52 -3.16 1.15 -6.47
N VAL A 53 -3.74 2.32 -6.70
CA VAL A 53 -4.51 3.08 -5.72
C VAL A 53 -5.82 3.55 -6.34
N LEU A 54 -6.91 3.35 -5.63
CA LEU A 54 -8.21 3.96 -5.93
C LEU A 54 -8.63 4.77 -4.69
N ASP A 55 -8.67 6.08 -4.84
CA ASP A 55 -9.04 6.97 -3.73
C ASP A 55 -10.55 7.14 -3.57
N SER A 56 -10.95 7.84 -2.50
CA SER A 56 -12.36 8.10 -2.18
C SER A 56 -13.07 9.04 -3.18
N TYR A 57 -12.32 9.68 -4.07
CA TYR A 57 -12.83 10.54 -5.14
C TYR A 57 -12.89 9.80 -6.48
N SER A 58 -12.78 8.48 -6.49
CA SER A 58 -12.75 7.63 -7.68
C SER A 58 -11.58 7.92 -8.63
N ARG A 59 -10.48 8.50 -8.13
CA ARG A 59 -9.28 8.70 -8.91
C ARG A 59 -8.44 7.43 -8.81
N PHE A 60 -8.10 6.88 -9.95
CA PHE A 60 -7.26 5.71 -10.07
C PHE A 60 -5.83 6.12 -10.44
N SER A 61 -4.87 5.60 -9.70
CA SER A 61 -3.44 5.73 -9.98
C SER A 61 -2.78 4.37 -9.99
N SER A 62 -1.74 4.22 -10.81
CA SER A 62 -0.87 3.06 -10.76
C SER A 62 0.56 3.45 -11.10
N PHE A 63 1.52 2.91 -10.34
CA PHE A 63 2.93 3.25 -10.49
C PHE A 63 3.82 2.09 -10.04
N THR A 64 5.05 2.08 -10.51
CA THR A 64 6.09 1.21 -9.98
C THR A 64 6.86 1.91 -8.86
N VAL A 65 7.35 1.13 -7.91
CA VAL A 65 8.20 1.62 -6.82
C VAL A 65 9.40 0.70 -6.64
N GLY A 66 10.59 1.28 -6.64
CA GLY A 66 11.86 0.59 -6.44
C GLY A 66 12.57 1.03 -5.16
N ALA A 67 13.73 0.44 -4.91
CA ALA A 67 14.56 0.76 -3.75
C ALA A 67 14.88 2.26 -3.68
N GLY A 68 14.70 2.87 -2.51
CA GLY A 68 14.93 4.30 -2.29
C GLY A 68 13.73 5.20 -2.60
N GLU A 69 12.68 4.66 -3.17
CA GLU A 69 11.45 5.41 -3.44
C GLU A 69 10.42 5.22 -2.30
N MET A 70 9.50 6.14 -2.21
CA MET A 70 8.38 6.08 -1.26
C MET A 70 7.08 6.51 -1.89
N PHE A 71 5.98 6.12 -1.28
CA PHE A 71 4.65 6.54 -1.69
C PHE A 71 3.74 6.76 -0.48
N HIS A 72 2.70 7.54 -0.70
CA HIS A 72 1.70 7.89 0.29
C HIS A 72 0.33 7.39 -0.12
N ILE A 73 -0.41 6.84 0.82
CA ILE A 73 -1.78 6.37 0.66
C ILE A 73 -2.67 7.08 1.67
N ASP A 74 -3.68 7.78 1.17
CA ASP A 74 -4.67 8.43 2.02
C ASP A 74 -5.60 7.41 2.69
N SER A 75 -6.08 7.77 3.87
CA SER A 75 -7.11 7.00 4.58
C SER A 75 -8.32 6.73 3.67
N GLY A 76 -8.80 5.50 3.66
CA GLY A 76 -9.91 5.04 2.83
C GLY A 76 -9.54 4.63 1.41
N SER A 77 -8.34 4.91 0.92
CA SER A 77 -7.92 4.54 -0.43
C SER A 77 -7.64 3.04 -0.55
N LEU A 78 -8.36 2.39 -1.46
CA LEU A 78 -8.12 0.99 -1.81
C LEU A 78 -6.80 0.88 -2.56
N HIS A 79 -5.90 0.01 -2.09
CA HIS A 79 -4.60 -0.18 -2.73
C HIS A 79 -4.08 -1.62 -2.58
N HIS A 80 -3.15 -1.97 -3.44
CA HIS A 80 -2.39 -3.22 -3.33
C HIS A 80 -0.94 -3.01 -3.81
N ILE A 81 -0.06 -3.93 -3.44
CA ILE A 81 1.35 -3.91 -3.82
C ILE A 81 1.70 -5.28 -4.38
N GLU A 82 2.15 -5.35 -5.63
CA GLU A 82 2.61 -6.57 -6.26
C GLU A 82 4.12 -6.55 -6.42
N ASN A 83 4.81 -7.58 -5.94
CA ASN A 83 6.22 -7.75 -6.29
C ASN A 83 6.33 -8.20 -7.76
N ILE A 84 6.90 -7.34 -8.60
CA ILE A 84 7.12 -7.57 -10.04
C ILE A 84 8.58 -7.90 -10.35
N GLY A 85 9.45 -7.90 -9.33
CA GLY A 85 10.86 -8.27 -9.45
C GLY A 85 11.10 -9.76 -9.20
N GLU A 86 12.34 -10.17 -9.41
CA GLU A 86 12.82 -11.54 -9.19
C GLU A 86 13.29 -11.77 -7.75
N GLU A 87 13.52 -10.69 -6.99
CA GLU A 87 13.97 -10.71 -5.61
C GLU A 87 12.84 -10.27 -4.66
N PRO A 88 12.92 -10.61 -3.35
CA PRO A 88 11.98 -10.10 -2.36
C PRO A 88 11.96 -8.57 -2.32
N ALA A 89 10.76 -8.00 -2.35
CA ALA A 89 10.56 -6.58 -2.14
C ALA A 89 10.30 -6.31 -0.65
N GLU A 90 11.05 -5.37 -0.09
CA GLU A 90 10.99 -5.02 1.33
C GLU A 90 10.59 -3.56 1.52
N PHE A 91 9.67 -3.35 2.45
CA PHE A 91 9.12 -2.04 2.77
C PHE A 91 9.07 -1.78 4.26
N VAL A 92 9.26 -0.51 4.62
CA VAL A 92 8.87 0.05 5.93
C VAL A 92 7.71 1.00 5.72
N LEU A 93 6.65 0.80 6.50
CA LEU A 93 5.43 1.57 6.44
C LEU A 93 5.23 2.30 7.77
N ALA A 94 4.96 3.58 7.71
CA ALA A 94 4.58 4.40 8.85
C ALA A 94 3.09 4.77 8.74
N PHE A 95 2.36 4.61 9.83
CA PHE A 95 0.93 4.93 9.93
C PHE A 95 0.73 6.02 10.97
N ARG A 96 -0.05 7.03 10.64
CA ARG A 96 -0.49 8.05 11.60
C ARG A 96 -1.64 7.52 12.47
N SER A 97 -1.40 6.42 13.14
CA SER A 97 -2.30 5.77 14.10
C SER A 97 -1.52 4.79 14.96
N GLU A 98 -1.84 4.69 16.22
CA GLU A 98 -1.29 3.66 17.11
C GLU A 98 -1.80 2.27 16.73
N ARG A 99 -3.00 2.20 16.18
CA ARG A 99 -3.71 0.96 15.80
C ARG A 99 -4.35 1.13 14.43
N PRO A 100 -3.56 1.00 13.34
CA PRO A 100 -4.07 1.09 11.99
C PRO A 100 -5.04 -0.06 11.71
N GLU A 101 -6.21 0.27 11.20
CA GLU A 101 -7.23 -0.70 10.79
C GLU A 101 -7.01 -1.08 9.33
N ASP A 102 -7.02 -2.38 9.05
CA ASP A 102 -6.93 -2.93 7.69
C ASP A 102 -8.29 -3.54 7.32
N PHE A 103 -8.90 -3.06 6.24
CA PHE A 103 -10.05 -3.70 5.60
C PHE A 103 -9.61 -4.35 4.29
N GLY A 104 -9.71 -5.66 4.19
CA GLY A 104 -9.37 -6.37 2.97
C GLY A 104 -10.54 -6.47 2.00
N LEU A 105 -10.24 -6.31 0.72
CA LEU A 105 -11.24 -6.42 -0.34
C LEU A 105 -11.88 -7.82 -0.35
N ALA A 106 -11.08 -8.88 -0.23
CA ALA A 106 -11.58 -10.26 -0.23
C ALA A 106 -12.53 -10.53 0.94
N ALA A 107 -12.20 -10.04 2.15
CA ALA A 107 -13.07 -10.17 3.32
C ALA A 107 -14.37 -9.36 3.15
N SER A 108 -14.27 -8.17 2.57
CA SER A 108 -15.43 -7.32 2.28
C SER A 108 -16.38 -7.99 1.29
N PHE A 109 -15.87 -8.58 0.22
CA PHE A 109 -16.67 -9.40 -0.70
C PHE A 109 -17.24 -10.65 -0.03
N GLY A 110 -16.46 -11.30 0.84
CA GLY A 110 -16.90 -12.45 1.63
C GLY A 110 -18.11 -12.17 2.51
N ALA A 111 -18.27 -10.94 2.96
CA ALA A 111 -19.40 -10.51 3.79
C ALA A 111 -20.69 -10.19 2.98
N MET A 112 -20.61 -10.13 1.64
CA MET A 112 -21.76 -9.79 0.79
C MET A 112 -22.45 -11.05 0.28
N THR A 113 -23.77 -10.99 0.03
CA THR A 113 -24.52 -12.08 -0.62
C THR A 113 -24.26 -12.07 -2.12
N ASP A 114 -24.53 -13.23 -2.77
CA ASP A 114 -24.43 -13.35 -4.22
C ASP A 114 -25.34 -12.36 -4.95
N ALA A 115 -26.54 -12.11 -4.41
CA ALA A 115 -27.48 -11.15 -4.95
C ALA A 115 -26.95 -9.71 -4.91
N VAL A 116 -26.29 -9.32 -3.81
CA VAL A 116 -25.66 -8.00 -3.69
C VAL A 116 -24.53 -7.86 -4.70
N LEU A 117 -23.66 -8.85 -4.82
CA LEU A 117 -22.56 -8.83 -5.79
C LEU A 117 -23.08 -8.83 -7.23
N GLY A 118 -24.08 -9.67 -7.53
CA GLY A 118 -24.71 -9.72 -8.85
C GLY A 118 -25.27 -8.36 -9.26
N ASN A 119 -26.00 -7.70 -8.37
CA ASN A 119 -26.54 -6.38 -8.62
C ASN A 119 -25.45 -5.30 -8.75
N THR A 120 -24.37 -5.41 -7.98
CA THR A 120 -23.26 -4.45 -8.03
C THR A 120 -22.50 -4.48 -9.37
N TYR A 121 -22.38 -5.66 -9.96
CA TYR A 121 -21.62 -5.87 -11.21
C TYR A 121 -22.48 -6.06 -12.44
N ASP A 122 -23.81 -5.98 -12.31
CA ASP A 122 -24.77 -6.27 -13.38
C ASP A 122 -24.57 -7.67 -13.99
N LEU A 123 -24.39 -8.66 -13.10
CA LEU A 123 -24.18 -10.07 -13.44
C LEU A 123 -25.19 -10.95 -12.69
N PRO A 124 -25.50 -12.16 -13.21
CA PRO A 124 -26.31 -13.12 -12.47
C PRO A 124 -25.70 -13.44 -11.10
N ALA A 125 -26.52 -13.54 -10.05
CA ALA A 125 -26.05 -13.91 -8.71
C ALA A 125 -25.30 -15.26 -8.71
N SER A 126 -25.69 -16.19 -9.60
CA SER A 126 -25.04 -17.50 -9.79
C SER A 126 -23.54 -17.42 -10.13
N ASP A 127 -23.09 -16.34 -10.75
CA ASP A 127 -21.69 -16.16 -11.14
C ASP A 127 -20.77 -15.97 -9.93
N PHE A 128 -21.35 -15.63 -8.79
CA PHE A 128 -20.62 -15.41 -7.53
C PHE A 128 -20.66 -16.62 -6.57
N THR A 129 -21.38 -17.68 -6.90
CA THR A 129 -21.51 -18.85 -6.00
C THR A 129 -20.20 -19.59 -5.76
N ALA A 130 -19.27 -19.54 -6.71
CA ALA A 130 -17.94 -20.15 -6.58
C ALA A 130 -16.95 -19.26 -5.81
N MET A 131 -17.30 -18.01 -5.49
CA MET A 131 -16.43 -17.12 -4.73
C MET A 131 -16.32 -17.56 -3.28
N ARG A 132 -15.11 -17.52 -2.77
CA ARG A 132 -14.84 -17.83 -1.37
C ARG A 132 -15.53 -16.81 -0.46
N ARG A 133 -16.37 -17.33 0.44
CA ARG A 133 -17.09 -16.54 1.47
C ARG A 133 -16.35 -16.59 2.81
N ASP A 134 -15.17 -16.01 2.84
CA ASP A 134 -14.34 -15.96 4.04
C ASP A 134 -14.06 -14.49 4.38
N THR A 135 -14.43 -14.08 5.57
CA THR A 135 -14.21 -12.73 6.09
C THR A 135 -12.82 -12.56 6.71
N THR A 136 -11.99 -13.59 6.65
CA THR A 136 -10.60 -13.53 7.10
C THR A 136 -9.69 -13.07 5.98
N ASP A 137 -8.99 -11.96 6.17
CA ASP A 137 -8.04 -11.47 5.19
C ASP A 137 -6.73 -12.26 5.19
N ARG A 138 -6.35 -12.69 4.00
CA ARG A 138 -4.96 -13.09 3.70
C ARG A 138 -4.18 -11.85 3.28
N LYS A 139 -3.47 -11.24 4.21
CA LYS A 139 -2.73 -10.00 3.97
C LYS A 139 -1.64 -10.13 2.90
N LEU A 140 -1.06 -11.31 2.77
CA LEU A 140 -0.12 -11.66 1.71
C LEU A 140 -0.64 -12.88 0.97
N ALA A 141 -0.59 -12.84 -0.35
CA ALA A 141 -1.01 -13.93 -1.22
C ALA A 141 -0.06 -14.09 -2.41
N ARG A 142 -0.01 -15.30 -2.97
CA ARG A 142 0.63 -15.53 -4.25
C ARG A 142 -0.29 -15.01 -5.35
N ARG A 143 0.28 -14.36 -6.37
CA ARG A 143 -0.47 -14.02 -7.58
C ARG A 143 -0.85 -15.28 -8.35
N SER A 144 -2.00 -15.25 -8.98
CA SER A 144 -2.48 -16.37 -9.84
C SER A 144 -1.97 -16.28 -11.29
N GLY A 145 -1.24 -15.22 -11.62
CA GLY A 145 -0.67 -14.95 -12.95
C GLY A 145 0.35 -13.83 -12.87
N ASP A 146 0.85 -13.41 -14.03
CA ASP A 146 1.78 -12.30 -14.14
C ASP A 146 1.10 -10.96 -13.86
N ALA A 147 1.86 -10.00 -13.33
CA ALA A 147 1.37 -8.64 -13.17
C ALA A 147 1.23 -7.99 -14.55
N VAL A 148 0.09 -7.34 -14.77
CA VAL A 148 -0.11 -6.50 -15.94
C VAL A 148 0.22 -5.06 -15.53
N VAL A 149 1.46 -4.65 -15.78
CA VAL A 149 1.94 -3.31 -15.44
C VAL A 149 1.73 -2.40 -16.65
N PRO A 150 0.87 -1.37 -16.57
CA PRO A 150 0.70 -0.41 -17.65
C PRO A 150 2.00 0.36 -17.91
N ASP A 151 2.30 0.69 -19.16
CA ASP A 151 3.48 1.48 -19.52
C ASP A 151 3.51 2.83 -18.78
N THR A 152 2.33 3.42 -18.52
CA THR A 152 2.17 4.65 -17.77
C THR A 152 2.59 4.55 -16.29
N ALA A 153 2.67 3.35 -15.73
CA ALA A 153 3.05 3.16 -14.33
C ALA A 153 4.52 3.48 -14.02
N PHE A 154 5.33 3.70 -15.05
CA PHE A 154 6.74 4.09 -14.89
C PHE A 154 6.93 5.61 -14.80
N PHE A 155 5.90 6.39 -15.05
CA PHE A 155 5.94 7.84 -14.95
C PHE A 155 5.71 8.34 -13.52
N ASP A 156 5.94 9.63 -13.33
CA ASP A 156 5.67 10.29 -12.05
C ASP A 156 4.18 10.20 -11.71
N ASP A 157 3.91 9.86 -10.48
CA ASP A 157 2.55 9.75 -9.93
C ASP A 157 2.47 10.61 -8.65
N PRO A 158 1.34 11.29 -8.38
CA PRO A 158 1.19 12.14 -7.21
C PRO A 158 1.31 11.38 -5.87
N HIS A 159 1.12 10.07 -5.87
CA HIS A 159 1.35 9.23 -4.68
C HIS A 159 2.81 8.82 -4.49
N LYS A 160 3.65 8.97 -5.52
CA LYS A 160 5.03 8.50 -5.53
C LYS A 160 6.01 9.64 -5.28
N PHE A 161 7.01 9.39 -4.44
CA PHE A 161 8.11 10.32 -4.16
C PHE A 161 9.43 9.60 -4.33
N ALA A 162 10.28 10.11 -5.22
CA ALA A 162 11.66 9.68 -5.27
C ALA A 162 12.41 10.30 -4.09
N VAL A 163 12.89 9.49 -3.17
CA VAL A 163 13.93 9.90 -2.24
C VAL A 163 15.23 9.69 -2.99
N GLU A 164 15.99 10.75 -3.22
CA GLU A 164 17.34 10.60 -3.78
C GLU A 164 18.17 9.72 -2.82
N ALA A 165 18.10 8.42 -3.04
CA ALA A 165 18.77 7.39 -2.25
C ALA A 165 20.30 7.46 -2.37
N GLN A 166 20.84 8.44 -3.07
CA GLN A 166 22.25 8.58 -3.38
C GLN A 166 22.92 9.75 -2.69
N SER A 167 22.37 10.25 -1.62
CA SER A 167 23.13 11.15 -0.78
C SER A 167 24.18 10.35 -0.02
N PRO A 168 25.47 10.43 -0.38
CA PRO A 168 26.50 9.54 0.14
C PRO A 168 26.90 9.84 1.59
N ALA A 169 26.29 10.83 2.21
CA ALA A 169 26.55 11.18 3.61
C ALA A 169 25.24 11.47 4.36
N ILE A 170 25.11 10.94 5.57
CA ILE A 170 23.96 11.16 6.47
C ILE A 170 23.66 12.66 6.63
N GLY A 171 24.67 13.53 6.67
CA GLY A 171 24.48 14.97 6.74
C GLY A 171 23.86 15.58 5.48
N VAL A 172 24.15 15.02 4.32
CA VAL A 172 23.54 15.42 3.04
C VAL A 172 22.15 14.81 2.91
N ALA A 173 21.94 13.59 3.40
CA ALA A 173 20.61 12.98 3.48
C ALA A 173 19.66 13.81 4.35
N VAL A 174 20.10 14.36 5.47
CA VAL A 174 19.32 15.29 6.29
C VAL A 174 19.05 16.60 5.54
N GLY A 175 20.02 17.09 4.74
CA GLY A 175 19.83 18.25 3.87
C GLY A 175 18.85 17.97 2.73
N SER A 176 18.98 16.82 2.08
CA SER A 176 18.10 16.37 0.99
C SER A 176 16.69 16.08 1.50
N ALA A 177 16.55 15.51 2.67
CA ALA A 177 15.25 15.35 3.33
C ALA A 177 14.59 16.70 3.67
N ARG A 178 15.38 17.73 3.97
CA ARG A 178 14.89 19.10 4.12
C ARG A 178 14.47 19.73 2.79
N LEU A 179 15.19 19.45 1.71
CA LEU A 179 14.85 19.91 0.36
C LEU A 179 13.64 19.16 -0.21
N ALA A 180 13.57 17.86 -0.03
CA ALA A 180 12.39 17.07 -0.32
C ALA A 180 11.17 17.57 0.49
N ARG A 181 11.37 17.90 1.76
CA ARG A 181 10.37 18.58 2.58
C ARG A 181 9.86 19.89 1.97
N ALA A 182 10.73 20.70 1.39
CA ALA A 182 10.35 21.98 0.81
C ALA A 182 9.67 21.85 -0.56
N GLN A 183 10.02 20.85 -1.35
CA GLN A 183 9.51 20.65 -2.71
C GLN A 183 8.27 19.74 -2.79
N TYR A 184 8.18 18.73 -1.93
CA TYR A 184 7.17 17.67 -2.05
C TYR A 184 6.22 17.57 -0.85
N TRP A 185 6.33 18.44 0.14
CA TRP A 185 5.51 18.43 1.36
C TRP A 185 4.49 19.55 1.54
N PRO A 186 4.03 20.29 0.50
CA PRO A 186 2.90 21.20 0.68
C PRO A 186 1.63 20.46 1.14
N ALA A 187 1.43 19.23 0.63
CA ALA A 187 0.25 18.41 0.95
C ALA A 187 0.20 17.90 2.40
N LEU A 188 1.33 17.88 3.13
CA LEU A 188 1.34 17.48 4.53
C LEU A 188 1.12 18.65 5.51
N LYS A 189 1.12 19.90 5.03
CA LYS A 189 0.75 21.06 5.85
C LYS A 189 -0.73 21.07 6.19
N ASP A 190 -1.56 20.47 5.35
CA ASP A 190 -3.02 20.42 5.53
C ASP A 190 -3.47 19.20 6.35
N LEU A 191 -2.52 18.41 6.87
CA LEU A 191 -2.78 17.24 7.69
C LEU A 191 -2.60 17.49 9.21
N SER A 192 -2.48 18.78 9.60
CA SER A 192 -2.41 19.19 11.03
C SER A 192 -3.80 19.39 11.60
#